data_0e02b8904aab538d1d5e0d1e87752c28
#
_entry.id   0e02b8904aab538d1d5e0d1e87752c28
#
_cell.length_a   1.000
_cell.length_b   1.000
_cell.length_c   1.000
_cell.angle_alpha   90.00
_cell.angle_beta   90.00
_cell.angle_gamma   90.00
#
_symmetry.space_group_name_H-M   'P 1'
#
loop_
_entity.id
_entity.type
_entity.pdbx_description
1 polymer ?
#
loop_
_entity_poly.entity_id
_entity_poly.type
_entity_poly.pdbx_seq_one_letter_code
_entity_poly.pdbx_strand_id
1 'polypeptide(L)' 'MATPTPRRRIKFCDVALGQRFYDPISAEYFVKQTESLAAMVTGIGDGTVPDEFEADDIVGVDLN' A
#
# COMPACT_ATOMS: atom_id res chain seq x y z
N MET A 1 -8.80 -7.19 23.40
CA MET A 1 -8.65 -7.46 21.96
C MET A 1 -8.54 -6.14 21.21
N ALA A 2 -7.54 -6.03 20.37
CA ALA A 2 -7.33 -4.80 19.62
C ALA A 2 -8.37 -4.66 18.51
N THR A 3 -8.89 -3.45 18.34
CA THR A 3 -9.78 -3.14 17.21
C THR A 3 -8.94 -3.00 15.94
N PRO A 4 -9.32 -3.64 14.84
CA PRO A 4 -8.60 -3.47 13.58
C PRO A 4 -8.58 -2.00 13.15
N THR A 5 -7.47 -1.56 12.59
CA THR A 5 -7.37 -0.21 12.03
C THR A 5 -8.35 -0.10 10.87
N PRO A 6 -9.26 0.89 10.88
CA PRO A 6 -10.17 1.06 9.75
C PRO A 6 -9.40 1.48 8.50
N ARG A 7 -9.77 0.89 7.36
CA ARG A 7 -9.16 1.19 6.08
C ARG A 7 -10.22 1.48 5.05
N ARG A 8 -9.91 2.40 4.16
CA ARG A 8 -10.73 2.67 2.99
C ARG A 8 -10.12 1.94 1.80
N ARG A 9 -10.96 1.26 1.03
CA ARG A 9 -10.53 0.61 -0.21
C ARG A 9 -10.48 1.63 -1.32
N ILE A 10 -9.34 1.71 -2.00
CA ILE A 10 -9.18 2.56 -3.18
C ILE A 10 -8.35 1.81 -4.21
N LYS A 11 -8.39 2.29 -5.45
CA LYS A 11 -7.52 1.77 -6.49
C LYS A 11 -6.11 2.27 -6.30
N PHE A 12 -5.14 1.47 -6.70
CA PHE A 12 -3.73 1.87 -6.60
C PHE A 12 -3.48 3.22 -7.29
N CYS A 13 -4.13 3.47 -8.43
CA CYS A 13 -3.97 4.73 -9.15
C CYS A 13 -4.43 5.94 -8.35
N ASP A 14 -5.29 5.75 -7.34
CA ASP A 14 -5.78 6.83 -6.49
C ASP A 14 -4.89 7.08 -5.27
N VAL A 15 -3.88 6.25 -5.05
CA VAL A 15 -2.91 6.48 -3.99
C VAL A 15 -1.95 7.57 -4.43
N ALA A 16 -1.70 8.54 -3.56
CA ALA A 16 -0.75 9.61 -3.86
C ALA A 16 0.69 9.11 -3.82
N LEU A 17 1.56 9.74 -4.61
CA LEU A 17 2.99 9.44 -4.55
C LEU A 17 3.53 9.74 -3.16
N GLY A 18 4.30 8.81 -2.60
CA GLY A 18 4.82 8.93 -1.26
C GLY A 18 3.86 8.50 -0.16
N GLN A 19 2.62 8.16 -0.50
CA GLN A 19 1.62 7.74 0.47
C GLN A 19 1.79 6.26 0.80
N ARG A 20 1.66 5.94 2.10
CA ARG A 20 1.66 4.55 2.57
C ARG A 20 0.27 3.95 2.37
N PHE A 21 0.23 2.69 1.94
CA PHE A 21 -1.01 1.95 1.76
C PHE A 21 -0.79 0.49 2.13
N TYR A 22 -1.91 -0.22 2.33
CA TYR A 22 -1.91 -1.63 2.70
C TYR A 22 -2.29 -2.49 1.50
N ASP A 23 -1.47 -3.51 1.22
CA ASP A 23 -1.77 -4.49 0.18
C ASP A 23 -2.40 -5.72 0.84
N PRO A 24 -3.69 -6.01 0.58
CA PRO A 24 -4.36 -7.14 1.21
C PRO A 24 -3.86 -8.51 0.73
N ILE A 25 -3.26 -8.57 -0.45
CA ILE A 25 -2.76 -9.83 -1.00
C ILE A 25 -1.54 -10.32 -0.23
N SER A 26 -0.59 -9.42 0.02
CA SER A 26 0.62 -9.77 0.78
C SER A 26 0.46 -9.52 2.28
N ALA A 27 -0.59 -8.80 2.70
CA ALA A 27 -0.82 -8.37 4.07
C ALA A 27 0.34 -7.49 4.59
N GLU A 28 0.92 -6.67 3.73
CA GLU A 28 2.04 -5.82 4.05
C GLU A 28 1.75 -4.38 3.62
N TYR A 29 2.45 -3.43 4.23
CA TYR A 29 2.36 -2.02 3.86
C TYR A 29 3.42 -1.67 2.82
N PHE A 30 3.05 -0.75 1.93
CA PHE A 30 3.90 -0.26 0.86
C PHE A 30 3.84 1.27 0.83
N VAL A 31 4.84 1.88 0.20
CA VAL A 31 4.83 3.31 -0.11
C VAL A 31 4.90 3.47 -1.63
N LYS A 32 3.96 4.21 -2.18
CA LYS A 32 3.87 4.43 -3.62
C LYS A 32 5.03 5.30 -4.10
N GLN A 33 5.79 4.81 -5.06
CA GLN A 33 6.97 5.50 -5.59
C GLN A 33 6.70 6.16 -6.93
N THR A 34 5.96 5.45 -7.79
CA THR A 34 5.59 5.95 -9.12
C THR A 34 4.16 5.51 -9.42
N GLU A 35 3.67 5.81 -10.60
CA GLU A 35 2.32 5.42 -11.02
C GLU A 35 2.09 3.91 -11.02
N SER A 36 3.16 3.11 -11.12
CA SER A 36 3.05 1.65 -11.20
C SER A 36 3.93 0.91 -10.20
N LEU A 37 4.70 1.62 -9.39
CA LEU A 37 5.65 0.99 -8.47
C LEU A 37 5.43 1.46 -7.04
N ALA A 38 5.60 0.53 -6.11
CA ALA A 38 5.59 0.81 -4.69
C ALA A 38 6.55 -0.14 -3.98
N ALA A 39 7.14 0.30 -2.89
CA ALA A 39 8.10 -0.50 -2.14
C ALA A 39 7.52 -0.93 -0.79
N MET A 40 7.71 -2.20 -0.45
CA MET A 40 7.27 -2.76 0.83
C MET A 40 8.07 -2.12 1.97
N VAL A 41 7.36 -1.72 3.02
CA VAL A 41 7.98 -1.06 4.18
C VAL A 41 7.77 -1.82 5.49
N THR A 42 7.06 -2.94 5.43
CA THR A 42 6.87 -3.83 6.59
C THR A 42 7.39 -5.22 6.26
N GLY A 43 7.39 -6.12 7.22
CA GLY A 43 7.92 -7.46 7.03
C GLY A 43 9.41 -7.41 6.74
N ILE A 44 9.82 -7.97 5.60
CA ILE A 44 11.21 -7.96 5.16
C ILE A 44 11.53 -6.76 4.28
N GLY A 45 10.54 -5.90 4.02
CA GLY A 45 10.72 -4.73 3.15
C GLY A 45 11.38 -3.57 3.88
N ASP A 46 12.26 -2.86 3.18
CA ASP A 46 12.96 -1.70 3.72
C ASP A 46 12.62 -0.40 2.98
N GLY A 47 11.64 -0.46 2.07
CA GLY A 47 11.21 0.72 1.32
C GLY A 47 12.07 1.03 0.10
N THR A 48 13.00 0.17 -0.27
CA THR A 48 13.91 0.43 -1.40
C THR A 48 13.66 -0.44 -2.63
N VAL A 49 13.10 -1.64 -2.45
CA VAL A 49 12.88 -2.57 -3.58
C VAL A 49 11.49 -2.34 -4.16
N PRO A 50 11.40 -1.87 -5.42
CA PRO A 50 10.09 -1.61 -6.02
C PRO A 50 9.39 -2.89 -6.47
N ASP A 51 8.08 -2.93 -6.25
CA ASP A 51 7.18 -3.95 -6.78
C ASP A 51 6.18 -3.30 -7.71
N GLU A 52 5.76 -4.03 -8.75
CA GLU A 52 4.78 -3.53 -9.70
C GLU A 52 3.35 -3.70 -9.17
N PHE A 53 2.52 -2.68 -9.42
CA PHE A 53 1.10 -2.70 -9.14
C PHE A 53 0.34 -2.29 -10.39
N GLU A 54 -0.85 -2.85 -10.56
CA GLU A 54 -1.79 -2.44 -11.59
C GLU A 54 -2.58 -1.22 -11.11
N ALA A 55 -2.95 -0.34 -12.04
CA ALA A 55 -3.74 0.85 -11.69
C ALA A 55 -5.04 0.49 -10.99
N ASP A 56 -5.65 -0.64 -11.36
CA ASP A 56 -6.93 -1.09 -10.82
C ASP A 56 -6.81 -1.97 -9.58
N ASP A 57 -5.60 -2.25 -9.11
CA ASP A 57 -5.43 -3.04 -7.88
C ASP A 57 -6.08 -2.34 -6.71
N ILE A 58 -6.92 -3.09 -5.96
CA ILE A 58 -7.58 -2.53 -4.80
C ILE A 58 -6.66 -2.67 -3.60
N VAL A 59 -6.40 -1.55 -2.97
CA VAL A 59 -5.54 -1.47 -1.79
C VAL A 59 -6.27 -0.73 -0.67
N GLY A 60 -5.69 -0.74 0.52
CA GLY A 60 -6.29 -0.10 1.68
C GLY A 60 -5.49 1.12 2.11
N VAL A 61 -6.19 2.18 2.49
CA VAL A 61 -5.57 3.36 3.07
C VAL A 61 -6.14 3.54 4.46
N ASP A 62 -5.27 3.67 5.45
CA ASP A 62 -5.70 3.87 6.83
C ASP A 62 -6.45 5.20 6.95
N LEU A 63 -7.56 5.18 7.71
CA LEU A 63 -8.41 6.37 7.87
C LEU A 63 -7.90 7.32 8.95
N ASN A 64 -6.88 6.92 9.66
CA ASN A 64 -6.29 7.75 10.72
C ASN A 64 -4.91 8.21 10.34
#